data_7b0bb5eba464c5c6f4d8b6047d304b0d
#
_entry.id   7b0bb5eba464c5c6f4d8b6047d304b0d
#
_cell.length_a   1.000
_cell.length_b   1.000
_cell.length_c   1.000
_cell.angle_alpha   90.00
_cell.angle_beta   90.00
_cell.angle_gamma   90.00
#
_symmetry.space_group_name_H-M   'P 1'
#
loop_
_entity.id
_entity.type
_entity.pdbx_description
1 polymer ?
#
loop_
_entity_poly.entity_id
_entity_poly.type
_entity_poly.pdbx_seq_one_letter_code
_entity_poly.pdbx_strand_id
1 'polypeptide(L)'
;ITYIEDKSANPSITLNYKVDCERYGNKTGNRLFVPINVFRRGPSKLANKKRVHPIYITYGYLDSDTITLEIPKNYIIESLPKLPAIDKKFGKFNSTISQNGDKILIVNQLFLRSGEYDTNVYPEFAAFCKEVSNAYSSKIILKKKVE
;
A
#
# COMPACT_ATOMS: atom_id res chain seq x y z
N ILE A 1 5.00 23.04 2.91
CA ILE A 1 4.30 22.21 3.88
C ILE A 1 3.36 23.10 4.67
N THR A 2 2.08 22.77 4.71
CA THR A 2 1.11 23.41 5.62
C THR A 2 0.62 22.39 6.64
N TYR A 3 0.40 22.85 7.86
CA TYR A 3 -0.01 22.05 8.99
C TYR A 3 -1.32 22.61 9.55
N ILE A 4 -2.32 21.78 9.72
CA ILE A 4 -3.61 22.13 10.33
C ILE A 4 -3.88 21.10 11.43
N GLU A 5 -4.14 21.59 12.64
CA GLU A 5 -4.47 20.75 13.79
C GLU A 5 -5.91 21.06 14.24
N ASP A 6 -6.71 20.01 14.41
CA ASP A 6 -8.02 20.07 15.04
C ASP A 6 -7.95 19.36 16.39
N LYS A 7 -8.24 20.10 17.47
CA LYS A 7 -8.22 19.62 18.86
C LYS A 7 -9.63 19.32 19.40
N SER A 8 -10.57 19.10 18.53
CA SER A 8 -11.95 18.71 18.91
C SER A 8 -12.00 17.35 19.60
N ALA A 9 -13.21 16.87 19.94
CA ALA A 9 -13.42 15.55 20.53
C ALA A 9 -12.89 14.39 19.66
N ASN A 10 -12.76 14.60 18.34
CA ASN A 10 -12.12 13.71 17.40
C ASN A 10 -10.88 14.43 16.81
N PRO A 11 -9.76 14.46 17.52
CA PRO A 11 -8.60 15.22 17.11
C PRO A 11 -8.04 14.72 15.78
N SER A 12 -7.64 15.66 14.92
CA SER A 12 -7.02 15.35 13.64
C SER A 12 -5.85 16.26 13.34
N ILE A 13 -4.92 15.74 12.53
CA ILE A 13 -3.79 16.49 12.00
C ILE A 13 -3.81 16.33 10.48
N THR A 14 -3.83 17.47 9.77
CA THR A 14 -3.72 17.50 8.32
C THR A 14 -2.38 18.09 7.92
N LEU A 15 -1.61 17.34 7.16
CA LEU A 15 -0.36 17.79 6.55
C LEU A 15 -0.54 17.90 5.05
N ASN A 16 -0.34 19.09 4.48
CA ASN A 16 -0.30 19.29 3.05
C ASN A 16 1.14 19.57 2.62
N TYR A 17 1.65 18.79 1.70
CA TYR A 17 3.00 18.97 1.16
C TYR A 17 3.05 18.61 -0.31
N LYS A 18 3.94 19.23 -1.03
CA LYS A 18 4.30 18.89 -2.40
C LYS A 18 5.72 18.35 -2.40
N VAL A 19 5.91 17.24 -3.08
CA VAL A 19 7.21 16.58 -3.25
C VAL A 19 7.44 16.37 -4.73
N ASP A 20 8.58 16.82 -5.22
CA ASP A 20 9.07 16.50 -6.55
C ASP A 20 10.04 15.32 -6.42
N CYS A 21 9.71 14.21 -7.09
CA CYS A 21 10.50 12.99 -7.04
C CYS A 21 10.97 12.60 -8.44
N GLU A 22 12.23 12.80 -8.71
CA GLU A 22 12.84 12.33 -9.94
C GLU A 22 12.92 10.79 -9.95
N ARG A 23 12.61 10.18 -11.11
CA ARG A 23 12.71 8.73 -11.30
C ARG A 23 11.84 7.90 -10.34
N TYR A 24 10.63 8.35 -10.03
CA TYR A 24 9.70 7.60 -9.21
C TYR A 24 9.42 6.19 -9.78
N GLY A 25 9.25 6.07 -11.10
CA GLY A 25 9.11 4.80 -11.79
C GLY A 25 10.42 4.30 -12.41
N ASN A 26 10.58 2.98 -12.50
CA ASN A 26 11.71 2.35 -13.17
C ASN A 26 11.42 2.13 -14.65
N LYS A 27 12.25 2.70 -15.54
CA LYS A 27 12.15 2.53 -16.98
C LYS A 27 13.05 1.38 -17.45
N THR A 28 12.51 0.47 -18.26
CA THR A 28 13.24 -0.61 -18.90
C THR A 28 12.75 -0.73 -20.35
N GLY A 29 13.61 -0.39 -21.30
CA GLY A 29 13.22 -0.32 -22.72
C GLY A 29 12.08 0.67 -22.95
N ASN A 30 10.98 0.20 -23.51
CA ASN A 30 9.76 0.99 -23.77
C ASN A 30 8.72 0.89 -22.64
N ARG A 31 9.05 0.26 -21.53
CA ARG A 31 8.16 0.09 -20.36
C ARG A 31 8.56 0.97 -19.19
N LEU A 32 7.55 1.42 -18.45
CA LEU A 32 7.69 2.14 -17.19
C LEU A 32 6.95 1.38 -16.10
N PHE A 33 7.68 0.96 -15.07
CA PHE A 33 7.17 0.25 -13.90
C PHE A 33 6.91 1.25 -12.79
N VAL A 34 5.64 1.50 -12.48
CA VAL A 34 5.22 2.50 -11.50
C VAL A 34 4.75 1.80 -10.22
N PRO A 35 5.42 2.01 -9.07
CA PRO A 35 4.98 1.46 -7.80
C PRO A 35 3.61 2.02 -7.40
N ILE A 36 2.74 1.18 -6.83
CA ILE A 36 1.42 1.60 -6.34
C ILE A 36 1.45 2.14 -4.91
N ASN A 37 2.51 1.88 -4.16
CA ASN A 37 2.67 2.27 -2.76
C ASN A 37 3.59 3.49 -2.67
N VAL A 38 3.01 4.67 -2.87
CA VAL A 38 3.73 5.96 -2.88
C VAL A 38 4.39 6.23 -1.51
N PHE A 39 3.68 5.93 -0.42
CA PHE A 39 4.13 6.24 0.94
C PHE A 39 4.94 5.12 1.59
N ARG A 40 5.18 4.01 0.89
CA ARG A 40 5.87 2.81 1.39
C ARG A 40 5.29 2.29 2.71
N ARG A 41 3.97 2.37 2.85
CA ARG A 41 3.24 1.84 4.00
C ARG A 41 3.16 0.32 3.94
N GLY A 42 2.75 -0.25 5.07
CA GLY A 42 2.50 -1.68 5.21
C GLY A 42 3.44 -2.36 6.21
N PRO A 43 3.08 -3.55 6.65
CA PRO A 43 3.85 -4.29 7.63
C PRO A 43 5.19 -4.76 7.04
N SER A 44 6.21 -4.78 7.87
CA SER A 44 7.49 -5.38 7.51
C SER A 44 7.34 -6.89 7.28
N LYS A 45 8.13 -7.43 6.34
CA LYS A 45 8.24 -8.88 6.18
C LYS A 45 8.90 -9.48 7.42
N LEU A 46 8.19 -10.34 8.10
CA LEU A 46 8.69 -10.99 9.31
C LEU A 46 9.51 -12.24 8.95
N ALA A 47 10.56 -12.49 9.74
CA ALA A 47 11.36 -13.69 9.58
C ALA A 47 10.54 -14.93 9.99
N ASN A 48 10.64 -16.00 9.21
CA ASN A 48 9.95 -17.27 9.51
C ASN A 48 10.72 -18.07 10.56
N LYS A 49 10.91 -17.48 11.77
CA LYS A 49 11.59 -18.10 12.90
C LYS A 49 10.58 -18.52 13.96
N LYS A 50 10.89 -19.60 14.68
CA LYS A 50 10.09 -20.02 15.85
C LYS A 50 10.06 -18.90 16.88
N ARG A 51 8.87 -18.49 17.28
CA ARG A 51 8.66 -17.43 18.27
C ARG A 51 8.43 -18.03 19.65
N VAL A 52 9.00 -17.44 20.67
CA VAL A 52 8.88 -17.89 22.07
C VAL A 52 7.95 -17.00 22.91
N HIS A 53 7.61 -15.80 22.42
CA HIS A 53 6.70 -14.88 23.10
C HIS A 53 5.48 -14.59 22.24
N PRO A 54 4.30 -14.33 22.84
CA PRO A 54 3.09 -13.90 22.16
C PRO A 54 3.32 -12.67 21.27
N ILE A 55 2.41 -12.46 20.32
CA ILE A 55 2.39 -11.27 19.50
C ILE A 55 1.47 -10.25 20.19
N TYR A 56 2.01 -9.09 20.53
CA TYR A 56 1.24 -7.99 21.08
C TYR A 56 1.07 -6.91 20.00
N ILE A 57 -0.17 -6.62 19.63
CA ILE A 57 -0.54 -5.46 18.82
C ILE A 57 -1.26 -4.50 19.77
N THR A 58 -0.50 -3.58 20.34
CA THR A 58 -1.01 -2.67 21.37
C THR A 58 -2.11 -1.77 20.85
N TYR A 59 -1.93 -1.23 19.64
CA TYR A 59 -2.90 -0.34 18.99
C TYR A 59 -3.28 -0.88 17.63
N GLY A 60 -4.59 -1.06 17.41
CA GLY A 60 -5.12 -1.26 16.07
C GLY A 60 -5.12 0.07 15.31
N TYR A 61 -5.06 -0.01 13.99
CA TYR A 61 -5.13 1.17 13.13
C TYR A 61 -5.77 0.86 11.79
N LEU A 62 -6.25 1.90 11.14
CA LEU A 62 -6.69 1.88 9.76
C LEU A 62 -5.83 2.86 8.96
N ASP A 63 -5.03 2.33 8.05
CA ASP A 63 -4.40 3.12 7.00
C ASP A 63 -5.28 3.11 5.76
N SER A 64 -5.59 4.29 5.23
CA SER A 64 -6.34 4.44 3.99
C SER A 64 -5.62 5.44 3.08
N ASP A 65 -5.25 4.99 1.90
CA ASP A 65 -4.57 5.80 0.90
C ASP A 65 -5.42 5.88 -0.36
N THR A 66 -5.65 7.09 -0.85
CA THR A 66 -6.24 7.34 -2.16
C THR A 66 -5.19 8.03 -3.03
N ILE A 67 -4.79 7.37 -4.10
CA ILE A 67 -3.71 7.81 -4.98
C ILE A 67 -4.25 7.96 -6.40
N THR A 68 -4.06 9.13 -6.99
CA THR A 68 -4.34 9.35 -8.40
C THR A 68 -3.03 9.49 -9.14
N LEU A 69 -2.82 8.62 -10.13
CA LEU A 69 -1.67 8.68 -11.04
C LEU A 69 -2.14 9.16 -12.41
N GLU A 70 -1.47 10.18 -12.96
CA GLU A 70 -1.70 10.62 -14.34
C GLU A 70 -0.77 9.86 -15.28
N ILE A 71 -1.34 9.29 -16.35
CA ILE A 71 -0.60 8.55 -17.38
C ILE A 71 0.04 9.57 -18.31
N PRO A 72 1.37 9.55 -18.49
CA PRO A 72 2.01 10.46 -19.45
C PRO A 72 1.46 10.26 -20.86
N LYS A 73 1.29 11.35 -21.63
CA LYS A 73 0.63 11.35 -22.96
C LYS A 73 1.18 10.31 -23.95
N ASN A 74 2.48 10.01 -23.84
CA ASN A 74 3.18 9.05 -24.71
C ASN A 74 3.19 7.62 -24.16
N TYR A 75 2.40 7.32 -23.14
CA TYR A 75 2.26 5.98 -22.56
C TYR A 75 0.81 5.50 -22.60
N ILE A 76 0.66 4.17 -22.58
CA ILE A 76 -0.61 3.45 -22.37
C ILE A 76 -0.42 2.44 -21.24
N ILE A 77 -1.50 2.02 -20.61
CA ILE A 77 -1.47 0.93 -19.65
C ILE A 77 -1.25 -0.38 -20.40
N GLU A 78 -0.18 -1.09 -20.06
CA GLU A 78 0.06 -2.45 -20.54
C GLU A 78 -0.52 -3.47 -19.56
N SER A 79 -0.39 -3.22 -18.24
CA SER A 79 -0.90 -4.12 -17.21
C SER A 79 -1.17 -3.40 -15.89
N LEU A 80 -2.29 -3.76 -15.27
CA LEU A 80 -2.63 -3.42 -13.88
C LEU A 80 -2.48 -4.67 -13.01
N PRO A 81 -1.89 -4.56 -11.81
CA PRO A 81 -1.77 -5.71 -10.92
C PRO A 81 -3.14 -6.12 -10.38
N LYS A 82 -3.36 -7.43 -10.27
CA LYS A 82 -4.48 -7.99 -9.51
C LYS A 82 -4.06 -8.08 -8.05
N LEU A 83 -4.76 -7.36 -7.17
CA LEU A 83 -4.46 -7.29 -5.76
C LEU A 83 -5.44 -8.17 -4.97
N PRO A 84 -4.94 -8.95 -3.99
CA PRO A 84 -5.78 -9.80 -3.19
C PRO A 84 -6.59 -8.98 -2.17
N ALA A 85 -7.81 -9.39 -1.89
CA ALA A 85 -8.49 -9.04 -0.66
C ALA A 85 -8.06 -10.03 0.42
N ILE A 86 -7.49 -9.53 1.52
CA ILE A 86 -6.97 -10.35 2.62
C ILE A 86 -7.83 -10.07 3.84
N ASP A 87 -8.43 -11.11 4.43
CA ASP A 87 -9.19 -11.02 5.69
C ASP A 87 -8.70 -12.12 6.63
N LYS A 88 -8.04 -11.73 7.71
CA LYS A 88 -7.49 -12.61 8.73
C LYS A 88 -7.86 -12.08 10.11
N LYS A 89 -7.71 -12.91 11.13
CA LYS A 89 -7.98 -12.52 12.53
C LYS A 89 -7.15 -11.30 12.99
N PHE A 90 -6.01 -11.06 12.37
CA PHE A 90 -5.11 -9.96 12.70
C PHE A 90 -5.52 -8.64 12.05
N GLY A 91 -6.29 -8.68 10.97
CA GLY A 91 -6.68 -7.50 10.20
C GLY A 91 -7.13 -7.83 8.79
N LYS A 92 -7.36 -6.75 8.03
CA LYS A 92 -7.86 -6.81 6.66
C LYS A 92 -7.01 -5.92 5.76
N PHE A 93 -6.81 -6.38 4.54
CA PHE A 93 -6.24 -5.56 3.48
C PHE A 93 -7.13 -5.63 2.25
N ASN A 94 -7.44 -4.48 1.70
CA ASN A 94 -8.14 -4.34 0.43
C ASN A 94 -7.46 -3.28 -0.41
N SER A 95 -7.37 -3.54 -1.70
CA SER A 95 -6.86 -2.56 -2.66
C SER A 95 -7.63 -2.66 -3.96
N THR A 96 -8.05 -1.51 -4.47
CA THR A 96 -8.72 -1.39 -5.76
C THR A 96 -7.93 -0.49 -6.68
N ILE A 97 -7.89 -0.86 -7.96
CA ILE A 97 -7.27 -0.06 -9.02
C ILE A 97 -8.30 0.08 -10.13
N SER A 98 -8.56 1.31 -10.52
CA SER A 98 -9.46 1.64 -11.64
C SER A 98 -8.81 2.67 -12.55
N GLN A 99 -9.18 2.62 -13.82
CA GLN A 99 -8.77 3.61 -14.81
C GLN A 99 -9.96 4.47 -15.21
N ASN A 100 -9.73 5.78 -15.31
CA ASN A 100 -10.67 6.73 -15.87
C ASN A 100 -9.91 7.70 -16.79
N GLY A 101 -10.03 7.49 -18.10
CA GLY A 101 -9.28 8.24 -19.10
C GLY A 101 -7.77 8.04 -18.95
N ASP A 102 -7.05 9.14 -18.76
CA ASP A 102 -5.61 9.19 -18.54
C ASP A 102 -5.20 9.08 -17.06
N LYS A 103 -6.16 8.82 -16.17
CA LYS A 103 -5.92 8.70 -14.73
C LYS A 103 -6.13 7.28 -14.23
N ILE A 104 -5.28 6.87 -13.31
CA ILE A 104 -5.40 5.62 -12.55
C ILE A 104 -5.67 6.01 -11.11
N LEU A 105 -6.80 5.55 -10.57
CA LEU A 105 -7.15 5.69 -9.17
C LEU A 105 -6.81 4.39 -8.44
N ILE A 106 -6.05 4.52 -7.36
CA ILE A 106 -5.68 3.43 -6.46
C ILE A 106 -6.21 3.76 -5.08
N VAL A 107 -6.96 2.85 -4.49
CA VAL A 107 -7.41 2.97 -3.09
C VAL A 107 -6.89 1.77 -2.32
N ASN A 108 -6.03 2.01 -1.35
CA ASN A 108 -5.50 0.98 -0.45
C ASN A 108 -6.08 1.17 0.94
N GLN A 109 -6.49 0.09 1.58
CA GLN A 109 -6.96 0.09 2.96
C GLN A 109 -6.31 -1.07 3.71
N LEU A 110 -5.60 -0.76 4.79
CA LEU A 110 -5.05 -1.74 5.71
C LEU A 110 -5.60 -1.48 7.11
N PHE A 111 -6.42 -2.40 7.59
CA PHE A 111 -6.87 -2.43 8.98
C PHE A 111 -6.05 -3.47 9.75
N LEU A 112 -5.38 -3.06 10.82
CA LEU A 112 -4.73 -3.95 11.76
C LEU A 112 -5.50 -3.95 13.09
N ARG A 113 -5.79 -5.12 13.62
CA ARG A 113 -6.55 -5.30 14.86
C ARG A 113 -5.60 -5.37 16.06
N SER A 114 -5.88 -4.58 17.10
CA SER A 114 -5.21 -4.76 18.41
C SER A 114 -5.54 -6.12 19.02
N GLY A 115 -4.63 -6.65 19.81
CA GLY A 115 -4.84 -7.91 20.51
C GLY A 115 -3.54 -8.59 20.89
N GLU A 116 -3.70 -9.62 21.71
CA GLU A 116 -2.65 -10.57 22.06
C GLU A 116 -2.93 -11.89 21.32
N TYR A 117 -1.90 -12.44 20.67
CA TYR A 117 -2.01 -13.66 19.87
C TYR A 117 -0.91 -14.64 20.28
N ASP A 118 -1.29 -15.88 20.52
CA ASP A 118 -0.38 -16.93 20.93
C ASP A 118 0.75 -17.18 19.91
N THR A 119 1.84 -17.74 20.40
CA THR A 119 3.02 -18.07 19.58
C THR A 119 2.72 -19.06 18.46
N ASN A 120 1.73 -19.96 18.65
CA ASN A 120 1.31 -20.95 17.66
C ASN A 120 0.72 -20.35 16.39
N VAL A 121 0.17 -19.11 16.47
CA VAL A 121 -0.41 -18.42 15.31
C VAL A 121 0.59 -17.50 14.60
N TYR A 122 1.83 -17.45 15.08
CA TYR A 122 2.87 -16.60 14.44
C TYR A 122 3.11 -16.90 12.97
N PRO A 123 3.14 -18.17 12.50
CA PRO A 123 3.28 -18.45 11.07
C PRO A 123 2.17 -17.82 10.23
N GLU A 124 0.92 -17.85 10.73
CA GLU A 124 -0.23 -17.24 10.06
C GLU A 124 -0.11 -15.70 10.03
N PHE A 125 0.35 -15.09 11.14
CA PHE A 125 0.61 -13.65 11.19
C PHE A 125 1.73 -13.23 10.25
N ALA A 126 2.82 -13.99 10.20
CA ALA A 126 3.92 -13.74 9.28
C ALA A 126 3.48 -13.87 7.81
N ALA A 127 2.62 -14.85 7.51
CA ALA A 127 2.03 -15.01 6.18
C ALA A 127 1.14 -13.80 5.82
N PHE A 128 0.28 -13.36 6.73
CA PHE A 128 -0.53 -12.15 6.56
C PHE A 128 0.34 -10.93 6.24
N CYS A 129 1.37 -10.65 7.04
CA CYS A 129 2.30 -9.55 6.79
C CYS A 129 3.01 -9.66 5.44
N LYS A 130 3.40 -10.87 5.05
CA LYS A 130 4.05 -11.15 3.76
C LYS A 130 3.09 -10.90 2.59
N GLU A 131 1.84 -11.36 2.67
CA GLU A 131 0.83 -11.18 1.63
C GLU A 131 0.53 -9.68 1.43
N VAL A 132 0.32 -8.92 2.51
CA VAL A 132 0.10 -7.47 2.46
C VAL A 132 1.33 -6.75 1.88
N SER A 133 2.53 -7.09 2.34
CA SER A 133 3.78 -6.50 1.82
C SER A 133 3.98 -6.80 0.33
N ASN A 134 3.63 -7.99 -0.13
CA ASN A 134 3.71 -8.34 -1.55
C ASN A 134 2.69 -7.55 -2.38
N ALA A 135 1.45 -7.40 -1.89
CA ALA A 135 0.44 -6.57 -2.54
C ALA A 135 0.93 -5.12 -2.70
N TYR A 136 1.44 -4.51 -1.64
CA TYR A 136 2.01 -3.16 -1.69
C TYR A 136 3.26 -3.04 -2.59
N SER A 137 3.95 -4.13 -2.86
CA SER A 137 5.13 -4.14 -3.75
C SER A 137 4.77 -4.26 -5.24
N SER A 138 3.49 -4.34 -5.56
CA SER A 138 2.99 -4.45 -6.93
C SER A 138 3.25 -3.18 -7.73
N LYS A 139 3.29 -3.32 -9.05
CA LYS A 139 3.57 -2.21 -9.98
C LYS A 139 2.56 -2.20 -11.11
N ILE A 140 2.23 -0.99 -11.55
CA ILE A 140 1.56 -0.75 -12.81
C ILE A 140 2.61 -0.77 -13.91
N ILE A 141 2.30 -1.38 -15.03
CA ILE A 141 3.18 -1.39 -16.20
C ILE A 141 2.56 -0.49 -17.27
N LEU A 142 3.29 0.57 -17.60
CA LEU A 142 2.96 1.44 -18.72
C LEU A 142 3.92 1.16 -19.87
N LYS A 143 3.41 1.16 -21.10
CA LYS A 143 4.17 0.97 -22.33
C LYS A 143 4.16 2.24 -23.14
N LYS A 144 5.34 2.65 -23.68
CA LYS A 144 5.44 3.78 -24.59
C LYS A 144 4.65 3.48 -25.86
N LYS A 145 3.87 4.45 -26.34
CA LYS A 145 3.20 4.35 -27.64
C LYS A 145 4.27 4.20 -28.74
N VAL A 146 3.98 3.38 -29.72
CA VAL A 146 4.76 3.32 -30.96
C VAL A 146 4.18 4.40 -31.85
N GLU A 147 5.02 5.28 -32.31
CA GLU A 147 4.68 6.28 -33.33
C GLU A 147 4.51 5.61 -34.69
#